data_7bb6cdc86ef027a93a47d7e566778a60
#
_entry.id   7bb6cdc86ef027a93a47d7e566778a60
#
_cell.length_a   1.000
_cell.length_b   1.000
_cell.length_c   1.000
_cell.angle_alpha   90.00
_cell.angle_beta   90.00
_cell.angle_gamma   90.00
#
_symmetry.space_group_name_H-M   'P 1'
#
loop_
_entity.id
_entity.type
_entity.pdbx_description
1 polymer ?
#
loop_
_entity_poly.entity_id
_entity_poly.type
_entity_poly.pdbx_seq_one_letter_code
_entity_poly.pdbx_strand_id
1 'polypeptide(L)'
;GWGIVSSDHTVDNIPENDPVSAERIVNEFIHWDLIDCHVSGAVERSGGHGFIGLGRKRFLQLLHERARELGVDLHFEQEIELDDVNTRFADADVIVASDGLNSRIRNTYLDEFGCTIETRPNKFVWLGTNQTFRDAFTFIFERTDHGWIWAHAYQFDDNTSTFIVETTPEVNDALEFESMSHEESAET
;
A
#
# COMPACT_ATOMS: atom_id res chain seq x y z
N GLY A 1 -0.45 3.63 -10.80
CA GLY A 1 -0.32 3.42 -9.35
C GLY A 1 0.98 2.73 -9.04
N TRP A 2 1.50 3.00 -7.88
CA TRP A 2 2.77 2.43 -7.39
C TRP A 2 2.62 0.96 -7.00
N GLY A 3 3.71 0.33 -6.60
CA GLY A 3 3.73 -1.04 -6.11
C GLY A 3 3.07 -1.20 -4.75
N ILE A 4 2.70 -2.42 -4.46
CA ILE A 4 2.31 -2.88 -3.14
C ILE A 4 3.35 -3.86 -2.63
N VAL A 5 3.51 -3.95 -1.33
CA VAL A 5 4.34 -4.94 -0.66
C VAL A 5 3.47 -5.72 0.33
N SER A 6 3.73 -7.01 0.44
CA SER A 6 3.09 -7.90 1.41
C SER A 6 4.13 -8.84 2.00
N SER A 7 3.86 -9.35 3.19
CA SER A 7 4.65 -10.44 3.78
C SER A 7 4.19 -11.79 3.23
N ASP A 8 5.04 -12.79 3.32
CA ASP A 8 4.70 -14.19 2.97
C ASP A 8 3.44 -14.66 3.69
N HIS A 9 3.27 -14.27 4.95
CA HIS A 9 2.08 -14.64 5.71
C HIS A 9 0.76 -14.16 5.07
N THR A 10 0.77 -12.99 4.41
CA THR A 10 -0.41 -12.50 3.66
C THR A 10 -0.64 -13.35 2.42
N VAL A 11 0.44 -13.79 1.76
CA VAL A 11 0.36 -14.61 0.54
C VAL A 11 -0.08 -16.03 0.85
N ASP A 12 0.33 -16.59 1.98
CA ASP A 12 -0.02 -17.95 2.41
C ASP A 12 -1.53 -18.14 2.61
N ASN A 13 -2.26 -17.08 2.90
CA ASN A 13 -3.72 -17.13 3.04
C ASN A 13 -4.47 -17.20 1.69
N ILE A 14 -3.85 -16.76 0.59
CA ILE A 14 -4.51 -16.76 -0.73
C ILE A 14 -4.72 -18.18 -1.26
N PRO A 15 -3.73 -19.09 -1.23
CA PRO A 15 -3.87 -20.47 -1.72
C PRO A 15 -4.97 -21.28 -1.03
N GLU A 16 -5.21 -21.01 0.24
CA GLU A 16 -6.26 -21.70 1.00
C GLU A 16 -7.66 -21.37 0.49
N ASN A 17 -7.84 -20.15 -0.04
CA ASN A 17 -9.13 -19.66 -0.48
C ASN A 17 -9.29 -19.72 -2.01
N ASP A 18 -8.26 -19.36 -2.76
CA ASP A 18 -8.25 -19.42 -4.23
C ASP A 18 -6.86 -19.76 -4.78
N PRO A 19 -6.54 -21.07 -4.95
CA PRO A 19 -5.25 -21.52 -5.47
C PRO A 19 -4.90 -20.94 -6.84
N VAL A 20 -5.91 -20.66 -7.68
CA VAL A 20 -5.69 -20.12 -9.04
C VAL A 20 -5.18 -18.68 -8.97
N SER A 21 -5.79 -17.84 -8.14
CA SER A 21 -5.28 -16.49 -7.91
C SER A 21 -3.89 -16.52 -7.29
N ALA A 22 -3.66 -17.40 -6.32
CA ALA A 22 -2.37 -17.54 -5.66
C ALA A 22 -1.23 -17.84 -6.65
N GLU A 23 -1.41 -18.83 -7.52
CA GLU A 23 -0.43 -19.21 -8.53
C GLU A 23 -0.12 -18.04 -9.47
N ARG A 24 -1.13 -17.33 -9.96
CA ARG A 24 -0.95 -16.19 -10.87
C ARG A 24 -0.21 -15.05 -10.22
N ILE A 25 -0.57 -14.75 -8.98
CA ILE A 25 0.04 -13.67 -8.21
C ILE A 25 1.50 -14.00 -7.90
N VAL A 26 1.80 -15.20 -7.38
CA VAL A 26 3.15 -15.62 -7.03
C VAL A 26 4.09 -15.64 -8.24
N ASN A 27 3.59 -15.99 -9.43
CA ASN A 27 4.39 -16.00 -10.65
C ASN A 27 4.82 -14.60 -11.14
N GLU A 28 4.18 -13.55 -10.66
CA GLU A 28 4.45 -12.16 -11.06
C GLU A 28 5.11 -11.32 -9.97
N PHE A 29 5.30 -11.87 -8.77
CA PHE A 29 5.92 -11.15 -7.66
C PHE A 29 7.44 -11.02 -7.82
N ILE A 30 7.94 -9.91 -7.30
CA ILE A 30 9.33 -9.78 -6.90
C ILE A 30 9.41 -10.17 -5.43
N HIS A 31 10.33 -11.06 -5.08
CA HIS A 31 10.49 -11.61 -3.73
C HIS A 31 11.81 -11.17 -3.11
N TRP A 32 11.79 -10.80 -1.82
CA TRP A 32 12.98 -10.50 -1.02
C TRP A 32 12.96 -11.28 0.30
N ASP A 33 14.08 -11.85 0.63
CA ASP A 33 14.35 -12.44 1.94
C ASP A 33 15.07 -11.47 2.87
N LEU A 34 15.62 -10.40 2.32
CA LEU A 34 16.50 -9.47 3.00
C LEU A 34 15.81 -8.13 3.29
N ILE A 35 16.18 -7.57 4.46
CA ILE A 35 15.93 -6.16 4.81
C ILE A 35 17.28 -5.47 4.94
N ASP A 36 17.43 -4.30 4.31
CA ASP A 36 18.54 -3.38 4.51
C ASP A 36 18.07 -2.17 5.30
N CYS A 37 18.75 -1.88 6.40
CA CYS A 37 18.54 -0.67 7.18
C CYS A 37 19.74 0.25 7.04
N HIS A 38 19.54 1.37 6.38
CA HIS A 38 20.53 2.43 6.23
C HIS A 38 20.31 3.46 7.34
N VAL A 39 21.32 3.68 8.18
CA VAL A 39 21.26 4.65 9.27
C VAL A 39 22.53 5.48 9.26
N SER A 40 22.43 6.76 8.94
CA SER A 40 23.56 7.69 8.96
C SER A 40 24.80 7.17 8.22
N GLY A 41 24.62 6.58 7.04
CA GLY A 41 25.68 6.04 6.20
C GLY A 41 26.16 4.62 6.55
N ALA A 42 25.70 4.01 7.64
CA ALA A 42 25.89 2.61 7.93
C ALA A 42 24.75 1.77 7.36
N VAL A 43 25.04 0.53 6.98
CA VAL A 43 24.05 -0.42 6.47
C VAL A 43 24.08 -1.68 7.31
N GLU A 44 22.94 -2.01 7.91
CA GLU A 44 22.73 -3.26 8.61
C GLU A 44 21.77 -4.13 7.79
N ARG A 45 22.15 -5.38 7.55
CA ARG A 45 21.36 -6.33 6.77
C ARG A 45 20.84 -7.48 7.61
N SER A 46 19.58 -7.81 7.47
CA SER A 46 18.90 -8.91 8.12
C SER A 46 18.25 -9.82 7.08
N GLY A 47 18.27 -11.13 7.29
CA GLY A 47 17.62 -12.12 6.43
C GLY A 47 16.57 -12.94 7.18
N GLY A 48 15.88 -13.82 6.44
CA GLY A 48 14.78 -14.62 6.97
C GLY A 48 13.44 -13.90 7.02
N HIS A 49 13.28 -12.90 6.14
CA HIS A 49 12.04 -12.12 6.01
C HIS A 49 11.40 -12.42 4.66
N GLY A 50 10.22 -12.89 4.60
CA GLY A 50 9.52 -13.08 3.33
C GLY A 50 8.72 -11.83 2.95
N PHE A 51 9.20 -11.06 1.97
CA PHE A 51 8.48 -9.95 1.37
C PHE A 51 8.31 -10.13 -0.13
N ILE A 52 7.18 -9.68 -0.62
CA ILE A 52 6.83 -9.72 -2.02
C ILE A 52 6.35 -8.36 -2.48
N GLY A 53 6.73 -7.98 -3.70
CA GLY A 53 6.30 -6.74 -4.35
C GLY A 53 5.64 -7.00 -5.69
N LEU A 54 4.58 -6.24 -5.98
CA LEU A 54 3.86 -6.30 -7.24
C LEU A 54 3.26 -4.93 -7.56
N GLY A 55 3.19 -4.58 -8.82
CA GLY A 55 2.48 -3.38 -9.26
C GLY A 55 0.98 -3.46 -8.92
N ARG A 56 0.46 -2.48 -8.16
CA ARG A 56 -0.95 -2.47 -7.71
C ARG A 56 -1.94 -2.64 -8.87
N LYS A 57 -1.66 -2.01 -10.01
CA LYS A 57 -2.53 -2.12 -11.19
C LYS A 57 -2.57 -3.56 -11.70
N ARG A 58 -1.42 -4.23 -11.74
CA ARG A 58 -1.33 -5.61 -12.19
C ARG A 58 -2.04 -6.57 -11.23
N PHE A 59 -1.84 -6.38 -9.94
CA PHE A 59 -2.55 -7.14 -8.91
C PHE A 59 -4.07 -7.06 -9.08
N LEU A 60 -4.61 -5.85 -9.26
CA LEU A 60 -6.05 -5.67 -9.50
C LEU A 60 -6.52 -6.34 -10.79
N GLN A 61 -5.71 -6.30 -11.85
CA GLN A 61 -6.05 -6.98 -13.12
C GLN A 61 -6.20 -8.49 -12.91
N LEU A 62 -5.25 -9.12 -12.22
CA LEU A 62 -5.31 -10.56 -11.92
C LEU A 62 -6.58 -10.92 -11.14
N LEU A 63 -6.92 -10.13 -10.13
CA LEU A 63 -8.14 -10.35 -9.36
C LEU A 63 -9.42 -10.13 -10.20
N HIS A 64 -9.45 -9.12 -11.07
CA HIS A 64 -10.59 -8.88 -11.95
C HIS A 64 -10.75 -9.99 -13.00
N GLU A 65 -9.65 -10.50 -13.54
CA GLU A 65 -9.67 -11.64 -14.46
C GLU A 65 -10.28 -12.84 -13.77
N ARG A 66 -9.82 -13.15 -12.56
CA ARG A 66 -10.33 -14.26 -11.78
C ARG A 66 -11.80 -14.11 -11.40
N ALA A 67 -12.21 -12.93 -10.98
CA ALA A 67 -13.61 -12.65 -10.66
C ALA A 67 -14.54 -12.90 -11.86
N ARG A 68 -14.13 -12.49 -13.07
CA ARG A 68 -14.90 -12.77 -14.30
C ARG A 68 -14.98 -14.27 -14.60
N GLU A 69 -13.90 -15.02 -14.44
CA GLU A 69 -13.89 -16.48 -14.63
C GLU A 69 -14.86 -17.18 -13.67
N LEU A 70 -15.02 -16.63 -12.47
CA LEU A 70 -15.97 -17.13 -11.48
C LEU A 70 -17.42 -16.65 -11.71
N GLY A 71 -17.65 -15.85 -12.75
CA GLY A 71 -18.98 -15.33 -13.08
C GLY A 71 -19.42 -14.16 -12.21
N VAL A 72 -18.48 -13.48 -11.54
CA VAL A 72 -18.77 -12.27 -10.76
C VAL A 72 -19.05 -11.11 -11.72
N ASP A 73 -20.14 -10.41 -11.50
CA ASP A 73 -20.51 -9.22 -12.24
C ASP A 73 -19.74 -8.01 -11.70
N LEU A 74 -18.88 -7.43 -12.53
CA LEU A 74 -17.99 -6.32 -12.16
C LEU A 74 -18.49 -5.02 -12.77
N HIS A 75 -18.81 -4.07 -11.93
CA HIS A 75 -19.23 -2.72 -12.32
C HIS A 75 -18.16 -1.71 -11.93
N PHE A 76 -17.66 -0.94 -12.89
CA PHE A 76 -16.66 0.09 -12.72
C PHE A 76 -17.26 1.47 -12.95
N GLU A 77 -16.56 2.51 -12.47
CA GLU A 77 -16.97 3.92 -12.63
C GLU A 77 -18.39 4.19 -12.10
N GLN A 78 -18.78 3.47 -11.05
CA GLN A 78 -20.04 3.64 -10.36
C GLN A 78 -19.80 4.06 -8.92
N GLU A 79 -20.25 5.23 -8.57
CA GLU A 79 -20.31 5.67 -7.19
C GLU A 79 -21.54 5.05 -6.53
N ILE A 80 -21.35 4.49 -5.34
CA ILE A 80 -22.43 3.90 -4.54
C ILE A 80 -22.82 4.88 -3.46
N GLU A 81 -24.10 5.27 -3.47
CA GLU A 81 -24.67 6.14 -2.46
C GLU A 81 -25.20 5.34 -1.26
N LEU A 82 -25.34 6.00 -0.11
CA LEU A 82 -25.84 5.33 1.10
C LEU A 82 -27.24 4.72 0.89
N ASP A 83 -28.10 5.43 0.16
CA ASP A 83 -29.45 4.95 -0.13
C ASP A 83 -29.45 3.69 -1.01
N ASP A 84 -28.41 3.44 -1.81
CA ASP A 84 -28.30 2.25 -2.63
C ASP A 84 -28.28 0.98 -1.78
N VAL A 85 -27.75 1.04 -0.56
CA VAL A 85 -27.72 -0.09 0.39
C VAL A 85 -29.14 -0.62 0.67
N ASN A 86 -30.08 0.27 0.83
CA ASN A 86 -31.48 -0.06 1.18
C ASN A 86 -32.41 -0.09 -0.03
N THR A 87 -31.95 0.27 -1.21
CA THR A 87 -32.74 0.33 -2.45
C THR A 87 -32.19 -0.63 -3.50
N ARG A 88 -31.13 -0.24 -4.17
CA ARG A 88 -30.51 -1.01 -5.25
C ARG A 88 -30.00 -2.39 -4.81
N PHE A 89 -29.52 -2.50 -3.57
CA PHE A 89 -28.96 -3.72 -3.01
C PHE A 89 -29.82 -4.34 -1.90
N ALA A 90 -31.09 -3.94 -1.81
CA ALA A 90 -32.00 -4.41 -0.75
C ALA A 90 -32.20 -5.94 -0.72
N ASP A 91 -32.03 -6.59 -1.87
CA ASP A 91 -32.18 -8.05 -2.01
C ASP A 91 -30.85 -8.82 -1.77
N ALA A 92 -29.75 -8.12 -1.46
CA ALA A 92 -28.47 -8.78 -1.18
C ALA A 92 -28.49 -9.42 0.21
N ASP A 93 -28.08 -10.67 0.33
CA ASP A 93 -27.94 -11.36 1.61
C ASP A 93 -26.83 -10.76 2.48
N VAL A 94 -25.75 -10.28 1.83
CA VAL A 94 -24.61 -9.65 2.49
C VAL A 94 -24.06 -8.52 1.63
N ILE A 95 -23.77 -7.39 2.25
CA ILE A 95 -23.06 -6.25 1.63
C ILE A 95 -21.73 -6.06 2.34
N VAL A 96 -20.62 -6.10 1.59
CA VAL A 96 -19.28 -5.86 2.11
C VAL A 96 -18.79 -4.51 1.62
N ALA A 97 -18.72 -3.54 2.52
CA ALA A 97 -18.21 -2.21 2.22
C ALA A 97 -16.68 -2.17 2.32
N SER A 98 -16.01 -2.17 1.16
CA SER A 98 -14.55 -2.10 1.03
C SER A 98 -14.12 -0.78 0.35
N ASP A 99 -14.80 0.32 0.66
CA ASP A 99 -14.69 1.64 0.03
C ASP A 99 -13.54 2.50 0.63
N GLY A 100 -12.71 1.88 1.47
CA GLY A 100 -11.41 2.39 1.88
C GLY A 100 -11.42 3.37 3.06
N LEU A 101 -10.35 4.18 3.15
CA LEU A 101 -10.09 5.06 4.29
C LEU A 101 -11.25 6.04 4.58
N ASN A 102 -11.84 6.61 3.53
CA ASN A 102 -12.90 7.59 3.63
C ASN A 102 -14.32 6.96 3.52
N SER A 103 -14.46 5.70 3.90
CA SER A 103 -15.72 4.95 3.81
C SER A 103 -16.90 5.73 4.37
N ARG A 104 -17.86 6.03 3.51
CA ARG A 104 -19.10 6.68 3.91
C ARG A 104 -19.99 5.73 4.69
N ILE A 105 -20.03 4.45 4.31
CA ILE A 105 -20.81 3.42 5.00
C ILE A 105 -20.29 3.25 6.43
N ARG A 106 -18.99 3.04 6.62
CA ARG A 106 -18.40 2.96 7.95
C ARG A 106 -18.72 4.19 8.80
N ASN A 107 -18.55 5.38 8.23
CA ASN A 107 -18.77 6.64 8.98
C ASN A 107 -20.23 6.86 9.36
N THR A 108 -21.18 6.36 8.57
CA THR A 108 -22.62 6.43 8.88
C THR A 108 -23.03 5.44 9.97
N TYR A 109 -22.43 4.24 9.97
CA TYR A 109 -22.76 3.15 10.90
C TYR A 109 -21.64 2.90 11.93
N LEU A 110 -20.94 3.97 12.35
CA LEU A 110 -19.81 3.87 13.29
C LEU A 110 -20.19 3.18 14.60
N ASP A 111 -21.33 3.56 15.16
CA ASP A 111 -21.80 3.02 16.46
C ASP A 111 -22.21 1.57 16.33
N GLU A 112 -22.91 1.20 15.25
CA GLU A 112 -23.35 -0.17 14.98
C GLU A 112 -22.17 -1.11 14.75
N PHE A 113 -21.14 -0.63 14.05
CA PHE A 113 -19.92 -1.40 13.81
C PHE A 113 -18.94 -1.40 14.99
N GLY A 114 -19.14 -0.52 15.96
CA GLY A 114 -18.23 -0.35 17.09
C GLY A 114 -16.83 0.11 16.67
N CYS A 115 -16.74 0.86 15.57
CA CYS A 115 -15.47 1.31 15.01
C CYS A 115 -14.89 2.50 15.77
N THR A 116 -13.58 2.47 16.00
CA THR A 116 -12.80 3.63 16.43
C THR A 116 -11.80 4.02 15.34
N ILE A 117 -11.63 5.32 15.11
CA ILE A 117 -10.68 5.84 14.13
C ILE A 117 -9.61 6.64 14.88
N GLU A 118 -8.37 6.22 14.76
CA GLU A 118 -7.22 6.95 15.29
C GLU A 118 -6.37 7.47 14.13
N THR A 119 -6.30 8.80 14.00
CA THR A 119 -5.47 9.44 12.98
C THR A 119 -4.09 9.70 13.55
N ARG A 120 -3.07 9.13 12.93
CA ARG A 120 -1.67 9.38 13.28
C ARG A 120 -1.20 10.70 12.66
N PRO A 121 -0.35 11.47 13.36
CA PRO A 121 0.04 12.80 12.92
C PRO A 121 1.12 12.82 11.84
N ASN A 122 1.87 11.72 11.67
CA ASN A 122 2.97 11.66 10.73
C ASN A 122 2.54 12.02 9.31
N LYS A 123 3.43 12.70 8.62
CA LYS A 123 3.26 13.05 7.19
C LYS A 123 4.03 12.06 6.34
N PHE A 124 3.49 11.73 5.20
CA PHE A 124 4.19 10.88 4.22
C PHE A 124 3.90 11.30 2.80
N VAL A 125 4.85 11.02 1.92
CA VAL A 125 4.68 11.11 0.47
C VAL A 125 5.03 9.77 -0.16
N TRP A 126 4.20 9.34 -1.11
CA TRP A 126 4.37 8.08 -1.81
C TRP A 126 4.84 8.34 -3.23
N LEU A 127 6.09 8.04 -3.48
CA LEU A 127 6.79 8.30 -4.72
C LEU A 127 7.08 7.01 -5.50
N GLY A 128 7.40 7.17 -6.77
CA GLY A 128 8.01 6.13 -7.61
C GLY A 128 9.37 6.59 -8.08
N THR A 129 10.30 5.64 -8.20
CA THR A 129 11.65 5.91 -8.69
C THR A 129 12.08 4.83 -9.69
N ASN A 130 12.96 5.20 -10.61
CA ASN A 130 13.65 4.27 -11.51
C ASN A 130 14.92 3.66 -10.89
N GLN A 131 15.29 4.04 -9.68
CA GLN A 131 16.27 3.34 -8.89
C GLN A 131 15.66 2.01 -8.43
N THR A 132 16.32 0.90 -8.75
CA THR A 132 15.83 -0.43 -8.40
C THR A 132 16.44 -0.91 -7.08
N PHE A 133 15.59 -1.26 -6.12
CA PHE A 133 15.96 -1.87 -4.85
C PHE A 133 15.76 -3.39 -4.95
N ARG A 134 16.68 -4.06 -5.69
CA ARG A 134 16.52 -5.46 -6.10
C ARG A 134 16.79 -6.47 -5.01
N ASP A 135 17.73 -6.15 -4.13
CA ASP A 135 18.32 -7.17 -3.24
C ASP A 135 17.60 -7.27 -1.91
N ALA A 136 16.91 -6.22 -1.49
CA ALA A 136 16.28 -6.13 -0.18
C ALA A 136 15.13 -5.14 -0.15
N PHE A 137 14.20 -5.36 0.77
CA PHE A 137 13.31 -4.31 1.23
C PHE A 137 14.15 -3.32 2.04
N THR A 138 14.22 -2.07 1.60
CA THR A 138 15.19 -1.10 2.10
C THR A 138 14.52 -0.05 2.96
N PHE A 139 15.02 0.12 4.17
CA PHE A 139 14.71 1.24 5.06
C PHE A 139 15.89 2.20 5.12
N ILE A 140 15.59 3.50 5.09
CA ILE A 140 16.58 4.57 5.15
C ILE A 140 16.17 5.51 6.28
N PHE A 141 17.07 5.78 7.20
CA PHE A 141 16.87 6.71 8.29
C PHE A 141 17.94 7.77 8.26
N GLU A 142 17.52 9.01 8.05
CA GLU A 142 18.41 10.17 8.02
C GLU A 142 18.07 11.15 9.16
N ARG A 143 19.09 11.63 9.81
CA ARG A 143 18.95 12.60 10.88
C ARG A 143 19.23 13.99 10.37
N THR A 144 18.24 14.87 10.45
CA THR A 144 18.36 16.30 10.21
C THR A 144 18.59 17.08 11.52
N ASP A 145 18.84 18.37 11.44
CA ASP A 145 18.90 19.26 12.61
C ASP A 145 17.53 19.38 13.32
N HIS A 146 16.44 19.01 12.66
CA HIS A 146 15.06 19.11 13.14
C HIS A 146 14.48 17.78 13.61
N GLY A 147 15.17 16.66 13.37
CA GLY A 147 14.70 15.32 13.73
C GLY A 147 14.96 14.29 12.64
N TRP A 148 14.22 13.21 12.68
CA TRP A 148 14.39 12.11 11.73
C TRP A 148 13.44 12.21 10.54
N ILE A 149 14.00 11.92 9.35
CA ILE A 149 13.27 11.54 8.16
C ILE A 149 13.57 10.07 7.91
N TRP A 150 12.57 9.31 7.54
CA TRP A 150 12.79 7.93 7.13
C TRP A 150 12.07 7.61 5.83
N ALA A 151 12.66 6.71 5.10
CA ALA A 151 12.06 6.20 3.88
C ALA A 151 12.06 4.68 3.88
N HIS A 152 11.13 4.09 3.15
CA HIS A 152 11.21 2.69 2.78
C HIS A 152 10.96 2.52 1.30
N ALA A 153 11.75 1.63 0.71
CA ALA A 153 11.79 1.42 -0.72
C ALA A 153 11.78 -0.07 -1.06
N TYR A 154 11.05 -0.40 -2.11
CA TYR A 154 10.96 -1.76 -2.64
C TYR A 154 10.62 -1.75 -4.12
N GLN A 155 11.19 -2.68 -4.85
CA GLN A 155 10.92 -2.87 -6.26
C GLN A 155 9.55 -3.51 -6.48
N PHE A 156 8.83 -3.16 -7.54
CA PHE A 156 7.55 -3.80 -7.88
C PHE A 156 7.42 -4.17 -9.35
N ASP A 157 8.36 -3.75 -10.19
CA ASP A 157 8.54 -4.22 -11.56
C ASP A 157 10.02 -4.15 -11.95
N ASP A 158 10.35 -4.52 -13.18
CA ASP A 158 11.74 -4.65 -13.65
C ASP A 158 12.58 -3.37 -13.51
N ASN A 159 11.94 -2.20 -13.55
CA ASN A 159 12.62 -0.91 -13.67
C ASN A 159 12.15 0.15 -12.67
N THR A 160 11.18 -0.20 -11.81
CA THR A 160 10.53 0.78 -10.93
C THR A 160 10.46 0.27 -9.51
N SER A 161 10.73 1.17 -8.57
CA SER A 161 10.52 0.94 -7.15
C SER A 161 9.54 1.97 -6.57
N THR A 162 8.82 1.55 -5.55
CA THR A 162 8.13 2.45 -4.64
C THR A 162 9.17 3.06 -3.71
N PHE A 163 9.01 4.34 -3.40
CA PHE A 163 9.82 5.08 -2.44
C PHE A 163 8.90 5.94 -1.59
N ILE A 164 8.72 5.57 -0.34
CA ILE A 164 7.82 6.27 0.59
C ILE A 164 8.68 7.00 1.61
N VAL A 165 8.54 8.32 1.67
CA VAL A 165 9.21 9.17 2.66
C VAL A 165 8.22 9.56 3.73
N GLU A 166 8.64 9.45 4.98
CA GLU A 166 7.80 9.73 6.13
C GLU A 166 8.56 10.57 7.16
N THR A 167 7.85 11.44 7.85
CA THR A 167 8.41 12.32 8.88
C THR A 167 7.36 12.71 9.93
N THR A 168 7.84 13.25 11.06
CA THR A 168 6.94 13.83 12.06
C THR A 168 6.43 15.20 11.61
N PRO A 169 5.30 15.69 12.14
CA PRO A 169 4.80 17.02 11.83
C PRO A 169 5.83 18.12 12.10
N GLU A 170 6.57 18.04 13.20
CA GLU A 170 7.57 19.03 13.59
C GLU A 170 8.70 19.15 12.57
N VAL A 171 9.16 18.02 12.03
CA VAL A 171 10.20 17.98 10.99
C VAL A 171 9.64 18.47 9.66
N ASN A 172 8.40 18.05 9.30
CA ASN A 172 7.72 18.50 8.11
C ASN A 172 7.57 20.03 8.07
N ASP A 173 7.15 20.61 9.18
CA ASP A 173 6.95 22.05 9.31
C ASP A 173 8.29 22.81 9.30
N ALA A 174 9.32 22.28 10.01
CA ALA A 174 10.64 22.90 10.07
C ALA A 174 11.39 22.89 8.73
N LEU A 175 11.13 21.88 7.89
CA LEU A 175 11.68 21.76 6.54
C LEU A 175 10.80 22.41 5.48
N GLU A 176 9.63 22.93 5.86
CA GLU A 176 8.69 23.62 4.99
C GLU A 176 8.25 22.81 3.76
N PHE A 177 8.17 21.47 3.86
CA PHE A 177 7.83 20.57 2.74
C PHE A 177 6.52 20.93 2.03
N GLU A 178 5.52 21.41 2.76
CA GLU A 178 4.22 21.79 2.17
C GLU A 178 4.30 23.03 1.27
N SER A 179 5.35 23.85 1.44
CA SER A 179 5.57 25.06 0.63
C SER A 179 6.47 24.85 -0.59
N MET A 180 7.14 23.68 -0.66
CA MET A 180 8.05 23.33 -1.74
C MET A 180 7.30 22.86 -2.99
N SER A 181 7.88 23.12 -4.14
CA SER A 181 7.49 22.44 -5.38
C SER A 181 7.87 20.95 -5.31
N HIS A 182 7.29 20.15 -6.20
CA HIS A 182 7.65 18.72 -6.30
C HIS A 182 9.14 18.49 -6.60
N GLU A 183 9.76 19.38 -7.38
CA GLU A 183 11.17 19.29 -7.72
C GLU A 183 12.05 19.62 -6.50
N GLU A 184 11.76 20.71 -5.81
CA GLU A 184 12.49 21.11 -4.59
C GLU A 184 12.40 20.05 -3.49
N SER A 185 11.22 19.49 -3.24
CA SER A 185 11.04 18.45 -2.22
C SER A 185 11.74 17.12 -2.56
N ALA A 186 11.99 16.85 -3.85
CA ALA A 186 12.72 15.66 -4.29
C ALA A 186 14.24 15.83 -4.22
N GLU A 187 14.75 17.05 -4.13
CA GLU A 187 16.18 17.38 -3.99
C GLU A 187 16.61 17.52 -2.52
N THR A 188 15.64 17.67 -1.61
CA THR A 188 15.87 17.78 -0.15
C THR A 188 16.01 16.42 0.50
#